data_8cd440d4208b814e3c0009a57581be6a
#
_entry.id   8cd440d4208b814e3c0009a57581be6a
#
_cell.length_a   1.000
_cell.length_b   1.000
_cell.length_c   1.000
_cell.angle_alpha   90.00
_cell.angle_beta   90.00
_cell.angle_gamma   90.00
#
_symmetry.space_group_name_H-M   'P 1'
#
loop_
_entity.id
_entity.type
_entity.pdbx_description
1 polymer ?
#
loop_
_entity_poly.entity_id
_entity_poly.type
_entity_poly.pdbx_seq_one_letter_code
_entity_poly.pdbx_strand_id
1 'polypeptide(L)'
;MATTTTESITTADRRRRGGAATGLQAGRRDGRRKPRVDPLFLAFLLPTLVLFTLAITLPAVMGIVLSFTNSVGFGEFRFTALTNYIAVFSDPAILQAYLFTLGFSLVTVIVVNAIAFLLAIALTSKIRGKIALRAVFVLPMVISGIVIAYVFSFLFANSLPAFATAIGFGPLEQSILANPDLAWLAIVVVTAWQAIPSTLLIYIAGVLSIPGEVYEAAALDGASAWRQLVSITAPLTAGYILINLVIGFKNFLNSYDIIVGLTDGGPGTSTTSVAMSIFKGFNGGDYAYQMANATIFFVIAVVIAVIQLRATRGKAAL
;
A
#
# COMPACT_ATOMS: atom_id res chain seq x y z
N MET A 1 -50.81 -56.00 -25.89
CA MET A 1 -50.12 -57.09 -25.19
C MET A 1 -49.47 -56.41 -23.99
N ALA A 2 -50.20 -56.40 -22.85
CA ALA A 2 -50.16 -57.33 -21.72
C ALA A 2 -48.77 -57.49 -21.17
N THR A 3 -48.42 -57.20 -19.93
CA THR A 3 -49.16 -57.54 -18.69
C THR A 3 -48.56 -56.78 -17.51
N THR A 4 -49.37 -56.19 -16.74
CA THR A 4 -49.46 -55.94 -15.31
C THR A 4 -48.82 -57.03 -14.43
N THR A 5 -48.12 -56.63 -13.33
CA THR A 5 -48.23 -57.37 -12.09
C THR A 5 -47.99 -56.46 -10.88
N THR A 6 -49.00 -56.30 -10.11
CA THR A 6 -49.13 -55.73 -8.77
C THR A 6 -48.94 -56.85 -7.75
N GLU A 7 -48.36 -56.62 -6.59
CA GLU A 7 -48.58 -57.27 -5.29
C GLU A 7 -47.87 -56.48 -4.20
N SER A 8 -48.53 -55.75 -3.38
CA SER A 8 -49.38 -56.03 -2.21
C SER A 8 -48.62 -56.53 -0.95
N ILE A 9 -48.50 -55.61 0.01
CA ILE A 9 -48.87 -55.65 1.44
C ILE A 9 -48.48 -56.94 2.21
N THR A 10 -47.74 -56.76 3.32
CA THR A 10 -48.15 -57.34 4.59
C THR A 10 -47.53 -56.62 5.78
N THR A 11 -48.38 -56.18 6.67
CA THR A 11 -48.21 -55.63 8.03
C THR A 11 -47.96 -56.72 9.07
N ALA A 12 -47.48 -56.30 10.23
CA ALA A 12 -47.49 -56.93 11.57
C ALA A 12 -46.21 -57.77 11.89
N ASP A 13 -45.57 -57.65 13.02
CA ASP A 13 -46.12 -57.65 14.36
C ASP A 13 -45.02 -57.20 15.42
N ARG A 14 -45.49 -56.40 16.34
CA ARG A 14 -45.34 -56.33 17.79
C ARG A 14 -44.16 -57.00 18.52
N ARG A 15 -43.52 -56.15 19.31
CA ARG A 15 -43.20 -56.29 20.75
C ARG A 15 -42.21 -57.36 21.20
N ARG A 16 -41.09 -56.83 21.80
CA ARG A 16 -40.67 -57.16 23.19
C ARG A 16 -39.56 -56.22 23.58
N ARG A 17 -39.82 -55.34 24.49
CA ARG A 17 -39.44 -55.26 25.91
C ARG A 17 -38.00 -55.78 26.23
N GLY A 18 -37.19 -54.84 26.75
CA GLY A 18 -36.35 -55.18 27.89
C GLY A 18 -34.94 -54.63 27.81
N GLY A 19 -34.58 -53.82 28.75
CA GLY A 19 -33.20 -53.75 29.18
C GLY A 19 -32.58 -52.34 29.13
N ALA A 20 -32.79 -51.62 30.22
CA ALA A 20 -31.99 -50.44 30.57
C ALA A 20 -30.50 -50.86 30.71
N ALA A 21 -29.63 -50.14 30.09
CA ALA A 21 -28.24 -50.04 30.55
C ALA A 21 -27.80 -48.59 30.27
N THR A 22 -27.87 -47.82 31.33
CA THR A 22 -27.24 -46.49 31.51
C THR A 22 -25.74 -46.63 31.34
N GLY A 23 -25.24 -46.42 30.13
CA GLY A 23 -23.81 -46.27 29.83
C GLY A 23 -23.46 -44.80 29.86
N LEU A 24 -23.06 -44.28 31.01
CA LEU A 24 -22.31 -43.06 31.17
C LEU A 24 -21.07 -43.15 30.31
N GLN A 25 -21.15 -42.65 29.05
CA GLN A 25 -19.93 -42.37 28.29
C GLN A 25 -19.23 -41.16 28.96
N ALA A 26 -18.26 -41.52 29.81
CA ALA A 26 -17.29 -40.59 30.35
C ALA A 26 -16.69 -39.78 29.20
N GLY A 27 -16.93 -38.47 29.27
CA GLY A 27 -16.38 -37.53 28.34
C GLY A 27 -14.87 -37.75 28.17
N ARG A 28 -14.50 -38.24 27.02
CA ARG A 28 -13.13 -38.29 26.57
C ARG A 28 -12.67 -36.81 26.55
N ARG A 29 -11.93 -36.41 27.61
CA ARG A 29 -11.14 -35.18 27.64
C ARG A 29 -10.25 -35.23 26.43
N ASP A 30 -10.64 -34.51 25.41
CA ASP A 30 -9.81 -34.25 24.24
C ASP A 30 -8.59 -33.45 24.75
N GLY A 31 -7.55 -34.17 25.10
CA GLY A 31 -6.29 -33.58 25.51
C GLY A 31 -5.80 -32.74 24.34
N ARG A 32 -5.88 -31.43 24.50
CA ARG A 32 -5.25 -30.46 23.58
C ARG A 32 -3.82 -30.91 23.32
N ARG A 33 -3.62 -31.73 22.29
CA ARG A 33 -2.31 -32.03 21.75
C ARG A 33 -1.72 -30.68 21.35
N LYS A 34 -0.72 -30.21 22.08
CA LYS A 34 0.09 -29.07 21.64
C LYS A 34 0.46 -29.33 20.18
N PRO A 35 0.22 -28.37 19.27
CA PRO A 35 0.58 -28.56 17.88
C PRO A 35 2.07 -28.88 17.82
N ARG A 36 2.41 -30.11 17.45
CA ARG A 36 3.80 -30.48 17.16
C ARG A 36 4.15 -29.72 15.89
N VAL A 37 5.02 -28.73 16.03
CA VAL A 37 5.59 -28.04 14.88
C VAL A 37 6.37 -29.08 14.07
N ASP A 38 5.97 -29.29 12.84
CA ASP A 38 6.64 -30.23 11.95
C ASP A 38 8.10 -29.79 11.76
N PRO A 39 9.09 -30.68 12.00
CA PRO A 39 10.50 -30.33 11.85
C PRO A 39 10.84 -29.86 10.42
N LEU A 40 10.11 -30.34 9.40
CA LEU A 40 10.25 -29.87 8.04
C LEU A 40 9.88 -28.39 7.90
N PHE A 41 8.81 -27.96 8.58
CA PHE A 41 8.42 -26.55 8.59
C PHE A 41 9.49 -25.65 9.25
N LEU A 42 10.11 -26.13 10.34
CA LEU A 42 11.22 -25.43 10.99
C LEU A 42 12.47 -25.37 10.07
N ALA A 43 12.77 -26.45 9.33
CA ALA A 43 13.90 -26.49 8.43
C ALA A 43 13.80 -25.44 7.29
N PHE A 44 12.60 -25.11 6.82
CA PHE A 44 12.39 -24.05 5.83
C PHE A 44 12.27 -22.66 6.46
N LEU A 45 11.67 -22.55 7.65
CA LEU A 45 11.47 -21.27 8.33
C LEU A 45 12.78 -20.70 8.89
N LEU A 46 13.66 -21.54 9.45
CA LEU A 46 14.84 -21.13 10.19
C LEU A 46 15.87 -20.38 9.31
N PRO A 47 16.24 -20.85 8.10
CA PRO A 47 17.13 -20.12 7.20
C PRO A 47 16.57 -18.73 6.84
N THR A 48 15.27 -18.66 6.56
CA THR A 48 14.60 -17.39 6.22
C THR A 48 14.62 -16.41 7.39
N LEU A 49 14.34 -16.88 8.62
CA LEU A 49 14.40 -16.07 9.82
C LEU A 49 15.82 -15.58 10.13
N VAL A 50 16.82 -16.45 9.96
CA VAL A 50 18.23 -16.08 10.17
C VAL A 50 18.63 -14.98 9.18
N LEU A 51 18.36 -15.15 7.89
CA LEU A 51 18.67 -14.16 6.87
C LEU A 51 17.91 -12.85 7.09
N PHE A 52 16.64 -12.92 7.44
CA PHE A 52 15.84 -11.74 7.77
C PHE A 52 16.40 -10.99 8.98
N THR A 53 16.78 -11.73 10.03
CA THR A 53 17.34 -11.15 11.24
C THR A 53 18.69 -10.48 10.95
N LEU A 54 19.57 -11.13 10.20
CA LEU A 54 20.89 -10.59 9.90
C LEU A 54 20.84 -9.40 8.92
N ALA A 55 19.96 -9.46 7.91
CA ALA A 55 19.94 -8.45 6.86
C ALA A 55 19.04 -7.24 7.18
N ILE A 56 18.02 -7.41 8.03
CA ILE A 56 17.02 -6.36 8.29
C ILE A 56 16.98 -6.01 9.77
N THR A 57 16.72 -7.00 10.66
CA THR A 57 16.49 -6.71 12.08
C THR A 57 17.75 -6.21 12.77
N LEU A 58 18.88 -6.86 12.54
CA LEU A 58 20.15 -6.50 13.17
C LEU A 58 20.62 -5.09 12.78
N PRO A 59 20.68 -4.70 11.47
CA PRO A 59 21.03 -3.33 11.09
C PRO A 59 20.06 -2.29 11.65
N ALA A 60 18.75 -2.59 11.68
CA ALA A 60 17.75 -1.68 12.25
C ALA A 60 17.98 -1.45 13.76
N VAL A 61 18.22 -2.50 14.53
CA VAL A 61 18.52 -2.39 15.96
C VAL A 61 19.85 -1.63 16.18
N MET A 62 20.89 -1.95 15.40
CA MET A 62 22.16 -1.24 15.46
C MET A 62 21.98 0.26 15.14
N GLY A 63 21.18 0.60 14.13
CA GLY A 63 20.83 1.98 13.81
C GLY A 63 20.18 2.71 14.97
N ILE A 64 19.18 2.07 15.63
CA ILE A 64 18.53 2.63 16.81
C ILE A 64 19.56 2.84 17.96
N VAL A 65 20.44 1.90 18.21
CA VAL A 65 21.45 2.02 19.28
C VAL A 65 22.45 3.16 18.93
N LEU A 66 22.94 3.20 17.70
CA LEU A 66 23.90 4.22 17.26
C LEU A 66 23.28 5.62 17.18
N SER A 67 21.96 5.75 17.04
CA SER A 67 21.28 7.05 17.08
C SER A 67 21.43 7.82 18.39
N PHE A 68 21.76 7.12 19.49
CA PHE A 68 22.06 7.71 20.81
C PHE A 68 23.55 8.01 21.03
N THR A 69 24.34 7.96 19.99
CA THR A 69 25.80 8.16 20.05
C THR A 69 26.27 9.31 19.17
N ASN A 70 27.55 9.60 19.19
CA ASN A 70 28.21 10.51 18.22
C ASN A 70 28.95 9.75 17.12
N SER A 71 28.51 8.53 16.78
CA SER A 71 29.20 7.69 15.81
C SER A 71 29.20 8.33 14.41
N VAL A 72 30.37 8.31 13.79
CA VAL A 72 30.56 8.67 12.37
C VAL A 72 30.62 7.42 11.47
N GLY A 73 30.14 6.29 11.97
CA GLY A 73 30.08 5.01 11.24
C GLY A 73 31.24 4.07 11.52
N PHE A 74 32.39 4.55 12.00
CA PHE A 74 33.57 3.78 12.36
C PHE A 74 34.35 4.49 13.46
N GLY A 75 35.24 3.75 14.15
CA GLY A 75 36.04 4.27 15.27
C GLY A 75 35.29 4.25 16.61
N GLU A 76 35.87 4.93 17.61
CA GLU A 76 35.30 5.06 18.92
C GLU A 76 34.09 6.01 18.92
N PHE A 77 33.05 5.65 19.65
CA PHE A 77 31.87 6.50 19.81
C PHE A 77 31.52 6.65 21.30
N ARG A 78 30.85 7.75 21.63
CA ARG A 78 30.37 8.04 22.99
C ARG A 78 28.86 8.14 22.97
N PHE A 79 28.24 7.74 24.07
CA PHE A 79 26.83 7.91 24.28
C PHE A 79 26.47 9.39 24.49
N THR A 80 25.58 9.93 23.67
CA THR A 80 25.16 11.35 23.68
C THR A 80 23.69 11.53 24.08
N ALA A 81 23.05 10.48 24.60
CA ALA A 81 21.64 10.47 24.96
C ALA A 81 20.74 10.95 23.79
N LEU A 82 19.89 11.94 24.02
CA LEU A 82 18.90 12.45 23.05
C LEU A 82 19.42 13.61 22.17
N THR A 83 20.71 13.93 22.18
CA THR A 83 21.25 15.09 21.48
C THR A 83 20.91 15.09 19.98
N ASN A 84 21.06 13.94 19.31
CA ASN A 84 20.73 13.83 17.88
C ASN A 84 19.21 14.02 17.62
N TYR A 85 18.37 13.50 18.50
CA TYR A 85 16.91 13.67 18.38
C TYR A 85 16.50 15.14 18.54
N ILE A 86 17.08 15.84 19.52
CA ILE A 86 16.84 17.28 19.73
C ILE A 86 17.31 18.06 18.50
N ALA A 87 18.49 17.72 17.95
CA ALA A 87 19.02 18.36 16.77
C ALA A 87 18.09 18.17 15.55
N VAL A 88 17.57 16.95 15.31
CA VAL A 88 16.63 16.66 14.22
C VAL A 88 15.36 17.53 14.35
N PHE A 89 14.78 17.65 15.56
CA PHE A 89 13.58 18.46 15.77
C PHE A 89 13.86 19.98 15.73
N SER A 90 15.11 20.39 15.82
CA SER A 90 15.53 21.79 15.77
C SER A 90 16.03 22.22 14.38
N ASP A 91 16.17 21.28 13.44
CA ASP A 91 16.65 21.54 12.09
C ASP A 91 15.49 21.92 11.15
N PRO A 92 15.40 23.18 10.69
CA PRO A 92 14.33 23.63 9.80
C PRO A 92 14.29 22.86 8.47
N ALA A 93 15.46 22.42 7.93
CA ALA A 93 15.52 21.69 6.68
C ALA A 93 14.91 20.29 6.83
N ILE A 94 15.17 19.64 7.96
CA ILE A 94 14.56 18.34 8.27
C ILE A 94 13.05 18.48 8.50
N LEU A 95 12.61 19.50 9.25
CA LEU A 95 11.17 19.73 9.46
C LEU A 95 10.44 20.00 8.13
N GLN A 96 11.06 20.76 7.23
CA GLN A 96 10.53 20.97 5.87
C GLN A 96 10.46 19.66 5.09
N ALA A 97 11.46 18.79 5.20
CA ALA A 97 11.46 17.47 4.55
C ALA A 97 10.30 16.58 5.07
N TYR A 98 10.00 16.62 6.37
CA TYR A 98 8.84 15.93 6.94
C TYR A 98 7.53 16.50 6.42
N LEU A 99 7.36 17.81 6.40
CA LEU A 99 6.15 18.47 5.88
C LEU A 99 5.93 18.13 4.41
N PHE A 100 6.99 18.22 3.59
CA PHE A 100 6.93 17.84 2.19
C PHE A 100 6.54 16.35 2.03
N THR A 101 7.22 15.44 2.72
CA THR A 101 7.00 14.00 2.58
C THR A 101 5.57 13.59 2.97
N LEU A 102 5.08 14.10 4.10
CA LEU A 102 3.73 13.81 4.57
C LEU A 102 2.66 14.41 3.65
N GLY A 103 2.81 15.68 3.27
CA GLY A 103 1.91 16.37 2.35
C GLY A 103 1.88 15.71 0.97
N PHE A 104 3.04 15.45 0.39
CA PHE A 104 3.19 14.74 -0.88
C PHE A 104 2.54 13.35 -0.84
N SER A 105 2.81 12.57 0.21
CA SER A 105 2.26 11.22 0.36
C SER A 105 0.74 11.25 0.49
N LEU A 106 0.19 12.20 1.25
CA LEU A 106 -1.25 12.35 1.43
C LEU A 106 -1.95 12.73 0.12
N VAL A 107 -1.44 13.73 -0.57
CA VAL A 107 -2.02 14.17 -1.86
C VAL A 107 -1.91 13.06 -2.91
N THR A 108 -0.75 12.45 -3.03
CA THR A 108 -0.52 11.38 -4.02
C THR A 108 -1.42 10.18 -3.77
N VAL A 109 -1.57 9.73 -2.51
CA VAL A 109 -2.44 8.58 -2.23
C VAL A 109 -3.90 8.87 -2.55
N ILE A 110 -4.38 10.08 -2.29
CA ILE A 110 -5.75 10.49 -2.62
C ILE A 110 -5.94 10.51 -4.14
N VAL A 111 -5.03 11.17 -4.88
CA VAL A 111 -5.09 11.28 -6.34
C VAL A 111 -5.05 9.91 -7.01
N VAL A 112 -4.09 9.07 -6.63
CA VAL A 112 -3.93 7.72 -7.18
C VAL A 112 -5.17 6.87 -6.93
N ASN A 113 -5.69 6.87 -5.69
CA ASN A 113 -6.87 6.07 -5.37
C ASN A 113 -8.11 6.56 -6.07
N ALA A 114 -8.33 7.87 -6.17
CA ALA A 114 -9.48 8.44 -6.88
C ALA A 114 -9.46 8.07 -8.37
N ILE A 115 -8.32 8.29 -9.04
CA ILE A 115 -8.19 8.00 -10.47
C ILE A 115 -8.26 6.49 -10.72
N ALA A 116 -7.53 5.67 -9.98
CA ALA A 116 -7.50 4.23 -10.15
C ALA A 116 -8.87 3.59 -9.90
N PHE A 117 -9.63 4.06 -8.90
CA PHE A 117 -10.97 3.57 -8.61
C PHE A 117 -11.95 3.88 -9.75
N LEU A 118 -11.95 5.12 -10.26
CA LEU A 118 -12.78 5.50 -11.39
C LEU A 118 -12.42 4.72 -12.65
N LEU A 119 -11.12 4.54 -12.93
CA LEU A 119 -10.64 3.71 -14.03
C LEU A 119 -11.04 2.24 -13.88
N ALA A 120 -11.01 1.68 -12.67
CA ALA A 120 -11.43 0.32 -12.41
C ALA A 120 -12.92 0.12 -12.77
N ILE A 121 -13.77 1.03 -12.36
CA ILE A 121 -15.20 1.00 -12.70
C ILE A 121 -15.38 1.08 -14.21
N ALA A 122 -14.69 2.02 -14.88
CA ALA A 122 -14.77 2.15 -16.34
C ALA A 122 -14.29 0.86 -17.03
N LEU A 123 -13.15 0.30 -16.65
CA LEU A 123 -12.54 -0.87 -17.30
C LEU A 123 -13.21 -2.22 -16.90
N THR A 124 -14.08 -2.25 -15.91
CA THR A 124 -14.92 -3.41 -15.58
C THR A 124 -16.29 -3.36 -16.25
N SER A 125 -16.70 -2.22 -16.77
CA SER A 125 -17.96 -2.04 -17.50
C SER A 125 -17.95 -2.75 -18.85
N LYS A 126 -19.07 -2.69 -19.61
CA LYS A 126 -19.25 -3.32 -20.93
C LYS A 126 -18.56 -2.53 -22.07
N ILE A 127 -17.30 -2.10 -21.86
CA ILE A 127 -16.54 -1.36 -22.89
C ILE A 127 -15.85 -2.32 -23.87
N ARG A 128 -15.91 -2.02 -25.17
CA ARG A 128 -15.16 -2.73 -26.21
C ARG A 128 -13.65 -2.46 -26.06
N GLY A 129 -12.81 -3.48 -26.19
CA GLY A 129 -11.35 -3.33 -26.13
C GLY A 129 -10.78 -3.21 -24.71
N LYS A 130 -11.54 -3.49 -23.65
CA LYS A 130 -11.10 -3.36 -22.26
C LYS A 130 -9.80 -4.10 -21.92
N ILE A 131 -9.51 -5.22 -22.60
CA ILE A 131 -8.26 -5.98 -22.39
C ILE A 131 -7.06 -5.17 -22.89
N ALA A 132 -7.15 -4.60 -24.10
CA ALA A 132 -6.08 -3.77 -24.66
C ALA A 132 -5.89 -2.49 -23.82
N LEU A 133 -6.98 -1.85 -23.38
CA LEU A 133 -6.91 -0.69 -22.50
C LEU A 133 -6.23 -1.04 -21.16
N ARG A 134 -6.58 -2.16 -20.56
CA ARG A 134 -5.90 -2.62 -19.31
C ARG A 134 -4.41 -2.83 -19.54
N ALA A 135 -4.01 -3.43 -20.67
CA ALA A 135 -2.61 -3.62 -21.01
C ALA A 135 -1.85 -2.29 -21.12
N VAL A 136 -2.44 -1.28 -21.81
CA VAL A 136 -1.86 0.06 -21.93
C VAL A 136 -1.72 0.75 -20.56
N PHE A 137 -2.75 0.67 -19.71
CA PHE A 137 -2.68 1.26 -18.37
C PHE A 137 -1.68 0.57 -17.44
N VAL A 138 -1.29 -0.68 -17.71
CA VAL A 138 -0.31 -1.41 -16.89
C VAL A 138 1.14 -1.11 -17.29
N LEU A 139 1.39 -0.61 -18.51
CA LEU A 139 2.74 -0.32 -19.00
C LEU A 139 3.62 0.54 -18.05
N PRO A 140 3.12 1.61 -17.42
CA PRO A 140 3.96 2.46 -16.58
C PRO A 140 4.62 1.74 -15.42
N MET A 141 3.99 0.72 -14.85
CA MET A 141 4.54 0.01 -13.68
C MET A 141 5.73 -0.89 -14.00
N VAL A 142 5.96 -1.20 -15.28
CA VAL A 142 7.08 -2.06 -15.71
C VAL A 142 8.38 -1.26 -15.84
N ILE A 143 8.28 0.07 -15.99
CA ILE A 143 9.41 0.95 -16.19
C ILE A 143 9.98 1.37 -14.83
N SER A 144 11.32 1.37 -14.70
CA SER A 144 11.99 1.82 -13.48
C SER A 144 11.63 3.28 -13.16
N GLY A 145 11.38 3.58 -11.87
CA GLY A 145 11.02 4.92 -11.40
C GLY A 145 12.06 5.98 -11.75
N ILE A 146 13.34 5.67 -11.65
CA ILE A 146 14.41 6.62 -11.97
C ILE A 146 14.45 6.93 -13.49
N VAL A 147 14.19 5.95 -14.36
CA VAL A 147 14.13 6.16 -15.81
C VAL A 147 12.96 7.07 -16.17
N ILE A 148 11.79 6.79 -15.60
CA ILE A 148 10.59 7.63 -15.74
C ILE A 148 10.91 9.06 -15.31
N ALA A 149 11.53 9.21 -14.14
CA ALA A 149 11.85 10.53 -13.59
C ALA A 149 12.74 11.36 -14.53
N TYR A 150 13.80 10.76 -15.10
CA TYR A 150 14.66 11.47 -16.05
C TYR A 150 13.93 11.83 -17.36
N VAL A 151 13.09 10.95 -17.88
CA VAL A 151 12.29 11.26 -19.08
C VAL A 151 11.34 12.44 -18.81
N PHE A 152 10.61 12.39 -17.69
CA PHE A 152 9.71 13.48 -17.32
C PHE A 152 10.45 14.75 -16.92
N SER A 153 11.64 14.66 -16.33
CA SER A 153 12.49 15.82 -16.07
C SER A 153 12.84 16.53 -17.35
N PHE A 154 13.25 15.80 -18.41
CA PHE A 154 13.48 16.38 -19.72
C PHE A 154 12.21 17.01 -20.33
N LEU A 155 11.07 16.32 -20.24
CA LEU A 155 9.80 16.82 -20.74
C LEU A 155 9.38 18.13 -20.05
N PHE A 156 9.49 18.20 -18.73
CA PHE A 156 9.10 19.38 -17.95
C PHE A 156 10.10 20.53 -18.04
N ALA A 157 11.38 20.21 -18.25
CA ALA A 157 12.41 21.23 -18.38
C ALA A 157 12.47 21.86 -19.79
N ASN A 158 12.13 21.09 -20.84
CA ASN A 158 12.35 21.50 -22.22
C ASN A 158 11.08 21.46 -23.08
N SER A 159 10.44 20.28 -23.16
CA SER A 159 9.33 20.07 -24.13
C SER A 159 8.08 20.84 -23.76
N LEU A 160 7.69 20.82 -22.49
CA LEU A 160 6.50 21.52 -22.00
C LEU A 160 6.63 23.04 -22.13
N PRO A 161 7.75 23.68 -21.72
CA PRO A 161 7.97 25.11 -21.96
C PRO A 161 7.96 25.48 -23.44
N ALA A 162 8.63 24.72 -24.31
CA ALA A 162 8.63 24.98 -25.75
C ALA A 162 7.22 24.92 -26.36
N PHE A 163 6.42 23.92 -25.95
CA PHE A 163 5.04 23.80 -26.37
C PHE A 163 4.16 24.97 -25.86
N ALA A 164 4.32 25.32 -24.56
CA ALA A 164 3.59 26.42 -23.94
C ALA A 164 3.88 27.76 -24.64
N THR A 165 5.14 28.02 -24.96
CA THR A 165 5.55 29.21 -25.74
C THR A 165 4.91 29.22 -27.14
N ALA A 166 4.87 28.07 -27.82
CA ALA A 166 4.27 27.97 -29.16
C ALA A 166 2.77 28.27 -29.21
N ILE A 167 2.05 27.98 -28.09
CA ILE A 167 0.60 28.28 -27.98
C ILE A 167 0.30 29.54 -27.17
N GLY A 168 1.31 30.30 -26.72
CA GLY A 168 1.17 31.51 -25.91
C GLY A 168 0.60 31.29 -24.50
N PHE A 169 0.86 30.14 -23.88
CA PHE A 169 0.40 29.81 -22.52
C PHE A 169 1.45 30.15 -21.46
N GLY A 170 1.50 31.42 -21.07
CA GLY A 170 2.49 32.01 -20.19
C GLY A 170 2.82 31.21 -18.89
N PRO A 171 1.84 30.61 -18.16
CA PRO A 171 2.13 29.90 -16.91
C PRO A 171 3.08 28.71 -17.03
N LEU A 172 3.24 28.12 -18.22
CA LEU A 172 4.10 26.96 -18.48
C LEU A 172 5.26 27.24 -19.42
N GLU A 173 5.53 28.50 -19.77
CA GLU A 173 6.69 28.91 -20.59
C GLU A 173 8.02 28.73 -19.86
N GLN A 174 7.99 28.61 -18.55
CA GLN A 174 9.13 28.23 -17.73
C GLN A 174 8.94 26.81 -17.18
N SER A 175 10.06 26.13 -16.90
CA SER A 175 10.00 24.81 -16.31
C SER A 175 9.30 24.82 -14.94
N ILE A 176 8.26 24.00 -14.80
CA ILE A 176 7.54 23.81 -13.53
C ILE A 176 8.47 23.26 -12.44
N LEU A 177 9.56 22.57 -12.82
CA LEU A 177 10.54 22.04 -11.87
C LEU A 177 11.44 23.12 -11.27
N ALA A 178 11.53 24.28 -11.93
CA ALA A 178 12.30 25.43 -11.41
C ALA A 178 11.47 26.32 -10.48
N ASN A 179 10.17 26.10 -10.39
CA ASN A 179 9.28 26.87 -9.53
C ASN A 179 9.07 26.14 -8.19
N PRO A 180 9.45 26.74 -7.04
CA PRO A 180 9.30 26.11 -5.72
C PRO A 180 7.86 25.72 -5.37
N ASP A 181 6.89 26.50 -5.87
CA ASP A 181 5.46 26.29 -5.58
C ASP A 181 4.82 25.22 -6.47
N LEU A 182 5.43 24.87 -7.60
CA LEU A 182 4.88 23.94 -8.59
C LEU A 182 5.67 22.62 -8.71
N ALA A 183 6.93 22.60 -8.32
CA ALA A 183 7.79 21.42 -8.46
C ALA A 183 7.23 20.18 -7.77
N TRP A 184 6.63 20.35 -6.58
CA TRP A 184 5.99 19.25 -5.87
C TRP A 184 4.80 18.63 -6.64
N LEU A 185 4.06 19.46 -7.38
CA LEU A 185 2.94 18.99 -8.20
C LEU A 185 3.41 18.12 -9.36
N ALA A 186 4.54 18.50 -10.02
CA ALA A 186 5.17 17.68 -11.05
C ALA A 186 5.54 16.29 -10.50
N ILE A 187 6.08 16.23 -9.29
CA ILE A 187 6.42 14.96 -8.62
C ILE A 187 5.16 14.15 -8.35
N VAL A 188 4.07 14.77 -7.86
CA VAL A 188 2.77 14.09 -7.65
C VAL A 188 2.24 13.50 -8.95
N VAL A 189 2.27 14.26 -10.05
CA VAL A 189 1.75 13.80 -11.36
C VAL A 189 2.51 12.58 -11.86
N VAL A 190 3.84 12.61 -11.83
CA VAL A 190 4.68 11.50 -12.32
C VAL A 190 4.54 10.28 -11.42
N THR A 191 4.57 10.48 -10.10
CA THR A 191 4.39 9.39 -9.13
C THR A 191 3.00 8.76 -9.26
N ALA A 192 1.96 9.58 -9.42
CA ALA A 192 0.60 9.09 -9.61
C ALA A 192 0.48 8.28 -10.90
N TRP A 193 1.02 8.80 -12.01
CA TRP A 193 1.01 8.08 -13.29
C TRP A 193 1.67 6.69 -13.20
N GLN A 194 2.79 6.57 -12.49
CA GLN A 194 3.47 5.30 -12.28
C GLN A 194 2.74 4.37 -11.31
N ALA A 195 2.07 4.92 -10.28
CA ALA A 195 1.43 4.13 -9.21
C ALA A 195 -0.01 3.69 -9.54
N ILE A 196 -0.71 4.43 -10.41
CA ILE A 196 -2.10 4.11 -10.81
C ILE A 196 -2.26 2.66 -11.24
N PRO A 197 -1.39 2.05 -12.08
CA PRO A 197 -1.56 0.68 -12.55
C PRO A 197 -1.69 -0.37 -11.45
N SER A 198 -0.80 -0.35 -10.47
CA SER A 198 -0.82 -1.33 -9.36
C SER A 198 -2.08 -1.20 -8.50
N THR A 199 -2.47 0.03 -8.21
CA THR A 199 -3.69 0.36 -7.46
C THR A 199 -4.95 -0.03 -8.26
N LEU A 200 -4.94 0.22 -9.57
CA LEU A 200 -6.02 -0.14 -10.51
C LEU A 200 -6.29 -1.65 -10.53
N LEU A 201 -5.24 -2.48 -10.58
CA LEU A 201 -5.40 -3.94 -10.58
C LEU A 201 -6.11 -4.45 -9.33
N ILE A 202 -5.77 -3.90 -8.15
CA ILE A 202 -6.43 -4.25 -6.89
C ILE A 202 -7.91 -3.82 -6.92
N TYR A 203 -8.21 -2.62 -7.45
CA TYR A 203 -9.60 -2.17 -7.59
C TYR A 203 -10.40 -2.98 -8.61
N ILE A 204 -9.81 -3.37 -9.74
CA ILE A 204 -10.45 -4.25 -10.70
C ILE A 204 -10.85 -5.58 -10.05
N ALA A 205 -9.95 -6.18 -9.25
CA ALA A 205 -10.26 -7.39 -8.50
C ALA A 205 -11.42 -7.17 -7.51
N GLY A 206 -11.42 -6.03 -6.80
CA GLY A 206 -12.49 -5.67 -5.88
C GLY A 206 -13.84 -5.48 -6.56
N VAL A 207 -13.88 -4.76 -7.67
CA VAL A 207 -15.16 -4.53 -8.41
C VAL A 207 -15.68 -5.83 -9.02
N LEU A 208 -14.79 -6.69 -9.54
CA LEU A 208 -15.18 -7.99 -10.12
C LEU A 208 -15.60 -9.03 -9.06
N SER A 209 -15.30 -8.82 -7.79
CA SER A 209 -15.77 -9.69 -6.71
C SER A 209 -17.25 -9.49 -6.34
N ILE A 210 -17.87 -8.38 -6.79
CA ILE A 210 -19.27 -8.10 -6.54
C ILE A 210 -20.12 -8.90 -7.54
N PRO A 211 -21.08 -9.74 -7.08
CA PRO A 211 -21.97 -10.49 -7.97
C PRO A 211 -22.79 -9.55 -8.86
N GLY A 212 -22.94 -9.91 -10.15
CA GLY A 212 -23.71 -9.10 -11.12
C GLY A 212 -25.18 -8.92 -10.72
N GLU A 213 -25.76 -9.91 -10.04
CA GLU A 213 -27.13 -9.91 -9.55
C GLU A 213 -27.44 -8.70 -8.65
N VAL A 214 -26.44 -8.22 -7.88
CA VAL A 214 -26.59 -7.03 -7.03
C VAL A 214 -26.85 -5.78 -7.87
N TYR A 215 -26.16 -5.65 -9.00
CA TYR A 215 -26.37 -4.52 -9.92
C TYR A 215 -27.67 -4.64 -10.72
N GLU A 216 -28.07 -5.86 -11.07
CA GLU A 216 -29.32 -6.13 -11.76
C GLU A 216 -30.51 -5.80 -10.85
N ALA A 217 -30.50 -6.22 -9.59
CA ALA A 217 -31.53 -5.86 -8.61
C ALA A 217 -31.61 -4.34 -8.41
N ALA A 218 -30.47 -3.67 -8.25
CA ALA A 218 -30.42 -2.21 -8.11
C ALA A 218 -30.95 -1.48 -9.35
N ALA A 219 -30.74 -2.03 -10.54
CA ALA A 219 -31.26 -1.46 -11.78
C ALA A 219 -32.78 -1.61 -11.85
N LEU A 220 -33.35 -2.73 -11.39
CA LEU A 220 -34.81 -2.94 -11.29
C LEU A 220 -35.46 -1.96 -10.29
N ASP A 221 -34.75 -1.61 -9.22
CA ASP A 221 -35.15 -0.59 -8.23
C ASP A 221 -34.96 0.86 -8.75
N GLY A 222 -34.52 1.04 -9.99
CA GLY A 222 -34.33 2.36 -10.62
C GLY A 222 -33.09 3.12 -10.12
N ALA A 223 -32.09 2.44 -9.52
CA ALA A 223 -30.88 3.07 -9.06
C ALA A 223 -30.01 3.57 -10.24
N SER A 224 -29.73 4.87 -10.27
CA SER A 224 -28.80 5.45 -11.24
C SER A 224 -27.37 4.91 -11.06
N ALA A 225 -26.53 5.03 -12.08
CA ALA A 225 -25.12 4.62 -12.03
C ALA A 225 -24.35 5.27 -10.86
N TRP A 226 -24.61 6.54 -10.57
CA TRP A 226 -24.02 7.24 -9.43
C TRP A 226 -24.48 6.64 -8.08
N ARG A 227 -25.77 6.32 -7.96
CA ARG A 227 -26.31 5.68 -6.76
C ARG A 227 -25.72 4.26 -6.57
N GLN A 228 -25.58 3.49 -7.65
CA GLN A 228 -24.92 2.19 -7.62
C GLN A 228 -23.45 2.33 -7.20
N LEU A 229 -22.74 3.34 -7.71
CA LEU A 229 -21.35 3.61 -7.33
C LEU A 229 -21.21 3.89 -5.83
N VAL A 230 -22.00 4.83 -5.29
CA VAL A 230 -21.82 5.31 -3.91
C VAL A 230 -22.43 4.35 -2.88
N SER A 231 -23.57 3.73 -3.20
CA SER A 231 -24.31 2.91 -2.25
C SER A 231 -24.03 1.41 -2.33
N ILE A 232 -23.41 0.95 -3.43
CA ILE A 232 -23.12 -0.48 -3.65
C ILE A 232 -21.62 -0.69 -3.85
N THR A 233 -21.06 -0.13 -4.94
CA THR A 233 -19.67 -0.44 -5.34
C THR A 233 -18.68 0.03 -4.29
N ALA A 234 -18.72 1.28 -3.88
CA ALA A 234 -17.76 1.83 -2.92
C ALA A 234 -17.82 1.14 -1.54
N PRO A 235 -19.01 0.89 -0.92
CA PRO A 235 -19.08 0.16 0.34
C PRO A 235 -18.60 -1.29 0.22
N LEU A 236 -19.00 -2.03 -0.82
CA LEU A 236 -18.60 -3.42 -1.01
C LEU A 236 -17.12 -3.59 -1.36
N THR A 237 -16.50 -2.57 -1.95
CA THR A 237 -15.05 -2.56 -2.22
C THR A 237 -14.24 -1.87 -1.12
N ALA A 238 -14.83 -1.51 0.01
CA ALA A 238 -14.16 -0.77 1.08
C ALA A 238 -12.86 -1.44 1.57
N GLY A 239 -12.83 -2.77 1.66
CA GLY A 239 -11.63 -3.52 2.02
C GLY A 239 -10.47 -3.28 1.02
N TYR A 240 -10.76 -3.25 -0.27
CA TYR A 240 -9.76 -2.98 -1.33
C TYR A 240 -9.30 -1.51 -1.31
N ILE A 241 -10.22 -0.57 -1.03
CA ILE A 241 -9.88 0.85 -0.84
C ILE A 241 -8.87 0.99 0.29
N LEU A 242 -9.13 0.34 1.43
CA LEU A 242 -8.28 0.39 2.61
C LEU A 242 -6.90 -0.21 2.36
N ILE A 243 -6.83 -1.36 1.69
CA ILE A 243 -5.56 -1.99 1.30
C ILE A 243 -4.74 -1.03 0.44
N ASN A 244 -5.34 -0.45 -0.60
CA ASN A 244 -4.68 0.51 -1.48
C ASN A 244 -4.20 1.76 -0.75
N LEU A 245 -5.02 2.30 0.17
CA LEU A 245 -4.63 3.46 0.99
C LEU A 245 -3.40 3.15 1.87
N VAL A 246 -3.38 1.99 2.53
CA VAL A 246 -2.27 1.60 3.41
C VAL A 246 -0.99 1.36 2.61
N ILE A 247 -1.07 0.56 1.54
CA ILE A 247 0.09 0.24 0.70
C ILE A 247 0.60 1.49 -0.01
N GLY A 248 -0.31 2.28 -0.60
CA GLY A 248 0.03 3.50 -1.32
C GLY A 248 0.71 4.51 -0.41
N PHE A 249 0.13 4.81 0.75
CA PHE A 249 0.71 5.77 1.69
C PHE A 249 2.12 5.35 2.14
N LYS A 250 2.30 4.07 2.52
CA LYS A 250 3.62 3.51 2.86
C LYS A 250 4.62 3.68 1.72
N ASN A 251 4.22 3.41 0.48
CA ASN A 251 5.11 3.51 -0.68
C ASN A 251 5.50 4.97 -0.95
N PHE A 252 4.55 5.91 -0.85
CA PHE A 252 4.83 7.33 -1.10
C PHE A 252 5.64 7.98 0.01
N LEU A 253 5.47 7.57 1.27
CA LEU A 253 6.37 7.98 2.37
C LEU A 253 7.84 7.64 2.05
N ASN A 254 8.08 6.51 1.42
CA ASN A 254 9.44 6.04 1.06
C ASN A 254 9.85 6.45 -0.36
N SER A 255 9.16 7.40 -1.00
CA SER A 255 9.49 7.85 -2.35
C SER A 255 10.86 8.53 -2.37
N TYR A 256 11.75 8.02 -3.23
CA TYR A 256 13.11 8.49 -3.41
C TYR A 256 13.46 8.67 -4.89
N ASP A 257 13.39 7.62 -5.68
CA ASP A 257 13.87 7.57 -7.07
C ASP A 257 13.27 8.65 -7.97
N ILE A 258 11.94 8.83 -7.89
CA ILE A 258 11.23 9.83 -8.71
C ILE A 258 11.63 11.25 -8.29
N ILE A 259 11.77 11.50 -6.99
CA ILE A 259 12.14 12.83 -6.48
C ILE A 259 13.56 13.17 -6.90
N VAL A 260 14.50 12.22 -6.74
CA VAL A 260 15.90 12.41 -7.17
C VAL A 260 15.99 12.67 -8.66
N GLY A 261 15.33 11.86 -9.48
CA GLY A 261 15.42 11.98 -10.94
C GLY A 261 14.70 13.20 -11.53
N LEU A 262 13.68 13.74 -10.84
CA LEU A 262 12.94 14.92 -11.31
C LEU A 262 13.61 16.23 -10.86
N THR A 263 13.92 16.35 -9.57
CA THR A 263 14.28 17.63 -8.95
C THR A 263 15.54 17.59 -8.11
N ASP A 264 16.02 16.40 -7.78
CA ASP A 264 17.08 16.17 -6.77
C ASP A 264 16.85 16.94 -5.45
N GLY A 265 15.58 17.13 -5.09
CA GLY A 265 15.14 17.85 -3.88
C GLY A 265 14.92 19.35 -4.07
N GLY A 266 15.20 19.88 -5.30
CA GLY A 266 15.09 21.30 -5.63
C GLY A 266 13.68 21.74 -6.06
N PRO A 267 13.49 23.05 -6.33
CA PRO A 267 14.44 24.17 -6.14
C PRO A 267 14.79 24.42 -4.68
N GLY A 268 16.06 24.70 -4.40
CA GLY A 268 16.57 24.79 -3.03
C GLY A 268 16.39 23.44 -2.31
N THR A 269 15.52 23.37 -1.29
CA THR A 269 15.17 22.15 -0.55
C THR A 269 13.68 21.85 -0.59
N SER A 270 12.92 22.54 -1.46
CA SER A 270 11.44 22.54 -1.43
C SER A 270 10.82 21.16 -1.64
N THR A 271 11.50 20.26 -2.35
CA THR A 271 11.03 18.90 -2.65
C THR A 271 11.91 17.80 -2.03
N THR A 272 12.75 18.15 -1.06
CA THR A 272 13.56 17.16 -0.35
C THR A 272 12.67 16.27 0.50
N SER A 273 12.65 14.95 0.24
CA SER A 273 11.96 13.99 1.10
C SER A 273 12.83 13.57 2.29
N VAL A 274 12.18 13.04 3.34
CA VAL A 274 12.90 12.49 4.51
C VAL A 274 13.82 11.35 4.09
N ALA A 275 13.37 10.45 3.22
CA ALA A 275 14.21 9.37 2.70
C ALA A 275 15.46 9.90 1.98
N MET A 276 15.31 10.97 1.19
CA MET A 276 16.41 11.63 0.51
C MET A 276 17.36 12.32 1.49
N SER A 277 16.83 13.01 2.49
CA SER A 277 17.63 13.67 3.54
C SER A 277 18.49 12.66 4.30
N ILE A 278 17.90 11.53 4.71
CA ILE A 278 18.62 10.43 5.38
C ILE A 278 19.74 9.89 4.48
N PHE A 279 19.42 9.59 3.21
CA PHE A 279 20.41 9.01 2.28
C PHE A 279 21.57 9.97 1.99
N LYS A 280 21.27 11.25 1.71
CA LYS A 280 22.31 12.28 1.47
C LYS A 280 23.16 12.52 2.71
N GLY A 281 22.57 12.52 3.91
CA GLY A 281 23.31 12.72 5.16
C GLY A 281 24.22 11.53 5.50
N PHE A 282 23.84 10.29 5.20
CA PHE A 282 24.74 9.14 5.31
C PHE A 282 25.96 9.29 4.39
N ASN A 283 25.77 9.73 3.15
CA ASN A 283 26.88 10.00 2.23
C ASN A 283 27.75 11.17 2.69
N GLY A 284 27.19 12.09 3.47
CA GLY A 284 27.91 13.21 4.09
C GLY A 284 28.68 12.84 5.36
N GLY A 285 28.51 11.62 5.89
CA GLY A 285 29.21 11.15 7.10
C GLY A 285 28.46 11.40 8.42
N ASP A 286 27.24 11.93 8.40
CA ASP A 286 26.44 12.25 9.59
C ASP A 286 25.66 11.04 10.12
N TYR A 287 26.34 9.91 10.34
CA TYR A 287 25.69 8.62 10.57
C TYR A 287 24.75 8.63 11.78
N ALA A 288 25.21 9.02 12.96
CA ALA A 288 24.40 8.95 14.18
C ALA A 288 23.16 9.89 14.11
N TYR A 289 23.36 11.08 13.55
CA TYR A 289 22.28 12.04 13.31
C TYR A 289 21.23 11.48 12.33
N GLN A 290 21.66 10.88 11.21
CA GLN A 290 20.76 10.31 10.24
C GLN A 290 20.09 9.02 10.76
N MET A 291 20.75 8.25 11.64
CA MET A 291 20.10 7.12 12.32
C MET A 291 19.01 7.59 13.29
N ALA A 292 19.18 8.73 13.96
CA ALA A 292 18.12 9.34 14.77
C ALA A 292 16.95 9.81 13.88
N ASN A 293 17.25 10.49 12.76
CA ASN A 293 16.24 10.90 11.77
C ASN A 293 15.48 9.68 11.21
N ALA A 294 16.17 8.62 10.81
CA ALA A 294 15.58 7.38 10.33
C ALA A 294 14.70 6.68 11.39
N THR A 295 15.14 6.71 12.66
CA THR A 295 14.37 6.15 13.78
C THR A 295 13.06 6.91 14.00
N ILE A 296 13.10 8.25 13.98
CA ILE A 296 11.90 9.10 14.07
C ILE A 296 10.96 8.79 12.89
N PHE A 297 11.50 8.74 11.68
CA PHE A 297 10.73 8.44 10.47
C PHE A 297 10.05 7.05 10.54
N PHE A 298 10.79 6.05 11.02
CA PHE A 298 10.26 4.70 11.24
C PHE A 298 9.11 4.72 12.26
N VAL A 299 9.27 5.41 13.39
CA VAL A 299 8.21 5.52 14.41
C VAL A 299 6.97 6.20 13.83
N ILE A 300 7.13 7.28 13.08
CA ILE A 300 6.03 7.98 12.40
C ILE A 300 5.31 7.02 11.43
N ALA A 301 6.07 6.30 10.60
CA ALA A 301 5.50 5.34 9.65
C ALA A 301 4.72 4.22 10.35
N VAL A 302 5.23 3.69 11.47
CA VAL A 302 4.54 2.67 12.30
C VAL A 302 3.27 3.24 12.91
N VAL A 303 3.32 4.44 13.48
CA VAL A 303 2.14 5.11 14.07
C VAL A 303 1.05 5.30 13.01
N ILE A 304 1.39 5.80 11.84
CA ILE A 304 0.46 5.97 10.73
C ILE A 304 -0.14 4.62 10.31
N ALA A 305 0.69 3.58 10.14
CA ALA A 305 0.22 2.24 9.79
C ALA A 305 -0.75 1.67 10.85
N VAL A 306 -0.45 1.85 12.13
CA VAL A 306 -1.34 1.43 13.24
C VAL A 306 -2.66 2.20 13.22
N ILE A 307 -2.63 3.51 12.99
CA ILE A 307 -3.84 4.34 12.88
C ILE A 307 -4.70 3.85 11.70
N GLN A 308 -4.10 3.65 10.53
CA GLN A 308 -4.78 3.13 9.35
C GLN A 308 -5.41 1.75 9.63
N LEU A 309 -4.67 0.81 10.21
CA LEU A 309 -5.17 -0.51 10.56
C LEU A 309 -6.31 -0.48 11.59
N ARG A 310 -6.24 0.41 12.58
CA ARG A 310 -7.34 0.57 13.55
C ARG A 310 -8.60 1.18 12.93
N ALA A 311 -8.42 2.18 12.07
CA ALA A 311 -9.54 2.79 11.34
C ALA A 311 -10.25 1.79 10.40
N THR A 312 -9.54 0.72 9.99
CA THR A 312 -10.05 -0.29 9.05
C THR A 312 -10.71 -1.49 9.72
N ARG A 313 -10.33 -1.85 10.97
CA ARG A 313 -10.85 -3.03 11.67
C ARG A 313 -12.37 -3.07 11.86
N GLY A 314 -13.04 -1.94 11.79
CA GLY A 314 -14.52 -1.86 11.89
C GLY A 314 -15.27 -2.01 10.55
N LYS A 315 -14.57 -1.91 9.41
CA LYS A 315 -15.18 -1.87 8.07
C LYS A 315 -14.84 -3.08 7.17
N ALA A 316 -13.88 -3.90 7.57
CA ALA A 316 -13.48 -5.11 6.84
C ALA A 316 -14.23 -6.38 7.29
N ALA A 317 -15.18 -6.26 8.20
CA ALA A 317 -15.97 -7.36 8.75
C ALA A 317 -17.43 -7.37 8.22
N LEU A 318 -17.71 -6.69 7.14
CA LEU A 318 -18.93 -6.74 6.37
C LEU A 318 -18.58 -7.28 4.96
#